data_a0b6921574f4e15a2d736fc82d1aa8ac
#
_entry.id   a0b6921574f4e15a2d736fc82d1aa8ac
#
_cell.length_a   1.000
_cell.length_b   1.000
_cell.length_c   1.000
_cell.angle_alpha   90.00
_cell.angle_beta   90.00
_cell.angle_gamma   90.00
#
_symmetry.space_group_name_H-M   'P 1'
#
loop_
_entity.id
_entity.type
_entity.pdbx_description
1 polymer ?
#
loop_
_entity_poly.entity_id
_entity_poly.type
_entity_poly.pdbx_seq_one_letter_code
_entity_poly.pdbx_strand_id
1 'polypeptide(L)'
;MALICCVLCFVARPRLWPSSSAAFPLGTPALSMIALMLGTYALRGLHELCHWLAARAAGVRASIRVSHRLYLLVFETDLTGLLALPRRRRYWPLLIGMGFDTVVLALVLVLRLGAQAGFWHPAPSLANVLAAITLLQVVGIGMQFFVFMRTDVYAVLATAAGCTSLWSVTLLTLRCRLGFASPGHRAALQEAHPRDRAVARWYVWLYAAGMLLAAWFFAAYFAPATVRVVWWWLSR
;
A
#
# COMPACT_ATOMS: atom_id res chain seq x y z
N MET A 1 16.32 1.36 -9.54
CA MET A 1 17.46 0.38 -9.45
C MET A 1 17.24 -0.61 -8.31
N ALA A 2 17.16 -0.20 -7.03
CA ALA A 2 17.07 -1.13 -5.88
C ALA A 2 15.90 -2.14 -5.97
N LEU A 3 14.69 -1.72 -6.34
CA LEU A 3 13.56 -2.64 -6.51
C LEU A 3 13.82 -3.70 -7.59
N ILE A 4 14.43 -3.31 -8.70
CA ILE A 4 14.80 -4.24 -9.77
C ILE A 4 15.81 -5.26 -9.24
N CYS A 5 16.82 -4.82 -8.47
CA CYS A 5 17.78 -5.73 -7.85
C CYS A 5 17.09 -6.72 -6.89
N CYS A 6 16.12 -6.25 -6.07
CA CYS A 6 15.35 -7.15 -5.20
C CYS A 6 14.57 -8.20 -6.01
N VAL A 7 13.90 -7.79 -7.10
CA VAL A 7 13.18 -8.73 -7.98
C VAL A 7 14.14 -9.74 -8.61
N LEU A 8 15.30 -9.29 -9.12
CA LEU A 8 16.30 -10.16 -9.68
C LEU A 8 16.86 -11.16 -8.64
N CYS A 9 17.05 -10.71 -7.38
CA CYS A 9 17.43 -11.60 -6.28
C CYS A 9 16.40 -12.71 -6.06
N PHE A 10 15.11 -12.41 -6.08
CA PHE A 10 14.06 -13.42 -5.93
C PHE A 10 14.02 -14.40 -7.11
N VAL A 11 14.22 -13.90 -8.35
CA VAL A 11 14.29 -14.75 -9.54
C VAL A 11 15.52 -15.68 -9.50
N ALA A 12 16.68 -15.13 -9.14
CA ALA A 12 17.94 -15.89 -9.07
C ALA A 12 17.99 -16.87 -7.88
N ARG A 13 17.29 -16.57 -6.80
CA ARG A 13 17.29 -17.34 -5.55
C ARG A 13 15.86 -17.54 -5.03
N PRO A 14 15.08 -18.48 -5.59
CA PRO A 14 13.68 -18.72 -5.17
C PRO A 14 13.51 -19.04 -3.69
N ARG A 15 14.53 -19.57 -3.01
CA ARG A 15 14.52 -19.82 -1.56
C ARG A 15 14.42 -18.55 -0.70
N LEU A 16 14.61 -17.37 -1.28
CA LEU A 16 14.40 -16.08 -0.59
C LEU A 16 12.94 -15.67 -0.54
N TRP A 17 12.10 -16.22 -1.41
CA TRP A 17 10.67 -15.94 -1.33
C TRP A 17 10.13 -16.29 0.06
N PRO A 18 9.25 -15.46 0.63
CA PRO A 18 8.61 -15.77 1.89
C PRO A 18 7.74 -17.02 1.73
N SER A 19 8.02 -18.03 2.55
CA SER A 19 7.20 -19.24 2.66
C SER A 19 6.00 -18.99 3.58
N SER A 20 5.05 -19.92 3.62
CA SER A 20 3.92 -19.87 4.56
C SER A 20 4.37 -19.84 6.03
N SER A 21 5.53 -20.43 6.34
CA SER A 21 6.11 -20.37 7.70
C SER A 21 6.54 -18.95 8.11
N ALA A 22 6.82 -18.06 7.17
CA ALA A 22 7.13 -16.66 7.46
C ALA A 22 5.95 -15.90 8.11
N ALA A 23 4.73 -16.42 7.97
CA ALA A 23 3.55 -15.90 8.66
C ALA A 23 3.48 -16.34 10.15
N PHE A 24 4.36 -17.25 10.58
CA PHE A 24 4.38 -17.77 11.95
C PHE A 24 5.77 -17.66 12.58
N PRO A 25 6.35 -16.45 12.73
CA PRO A 25 7.73 -16.26 13.16
C PRO A 25 7.99 -16.67 14.63
N LEU A 26 6.96 -16.71 15.47
CA LEU A 26 7.11 -16.90 16.94
C LEU A 26 6.58 -18.25 17.43
N GLY A 27 6.37 -19.22 16.56
CA GLY A 27 5.96 -20.58 16.94
C GLY A 27 4.48 -20.73 17.34
N THR A 28 3.84 -19.74 17.95
CA THR A 28 2.40 -19.74 18.24
C THR A 28 1.66 -18.82 17.26
N PRO A 29 0.51 -19.24 16.72
CA PRO A 29 -0.25 -18.42 15.75
C PRO A 29 -0.66 -17.05 16.31
N ALA A 30 -1.14 -17.00 17.57
CA ALA A 30 -1.60 -15.75 18.17
C ALA A 30 -0.48 -14.73 18.34
N LEU A 31 0.68 -15.10 18.90
CA LEU A 31 1.83 -14.22 19.05
C LEU A 31 2.38 -13.79 17.69
N SER A 32 2.40 -14.71 16.72
CA SER A 32 2.85 -14.40 15.36
C SER A 32 1.94 -13.36 14.69
N MET A 33 0.62 -13.48 14.84
CA MET A 33 -0.33 -12.47 14.33
C MET A 33 -0.11 -11.10 14.97
N ILE A 34 0.08 -11.03 16.28
CA ILE A 34 0.36 -9.79 17.00
C ILE A 34 1.68 -9.18 16.49
N ALA A 35 2.72 -9.99 16.40
CA ALA A 35 4.03 -9.53 15.91
C ALA A 35 3.99 -9.00 14.47
N LEU A 36 3.29 -9.71 13.56
CA LEU A 36 3.11 -9.26 12.18
C LEU A 36 2.28 -7.99 12.10
N MET A 37 1.22 -7.87 12.92
CA MET A 37 0.41 -6.66 12.99
C MET A 37 1.23 -5.47 13.47
N LEU A 38 1.96 -5.61 14.59
CA LEU A 38 2.83 -4.57 15.10
C LEU A 38 3.94 -4.21 14.10
N GLY A 39 4.56 -5.21 13.48
CA GLY A 39 5.57 -5.02 12.44
C GLY A 39 5.00 -4.26 11.22
N THR A 40 3.79 -4.63 10.79
CA THR A 40 3.11 -3.92 9.69
C THR A 40 2.88 -2.46 10.04
N TYR A 41 2.31 -2.16 11.21
CA TYR A 41 2.06 -0.77 11.61
C TYR A 41 3.36 0.02 11.82
N ALA A 42 4.40 -0.60 12.37
CA ALA A 42 5.70 0.05 12.52
C ALA A 42 6.33 0.40 11.15
N LEU A 43 6.36 -0.56 10.22
CA LEU A 43 6.90 -0.34 8.88
C LEU A 43 6.06 0.68 8.10
N ARG A 44 4.73 0.63 8.19
CA ARG A 44 3.86 1.62 7.55
C ARG A 44 4.00 3.01 8.18
N GLY A 45 4.15 3.10 9.50
CA GLY A 45 4.42 4.37 10.19
C GLY A 45 5.73 5.02 9.72
N LEU A 46 6.80 4.23 9.57
CA LEU A 46 8.08 4.72 9.05
C LEU A 46 7.98 5.13 7.57
N HIS A 47 7.25 4.37 6.76
CA HIS A 47 6.95 4.72 5.38
C HIS A 47 6.25 6.08 5.28
N GLU A 48 5.18 6.31 6.05
CA GLU A 48 4.47 7.59 6.08
C GLU A 48 5.32 8.72 6.65
N LEU A 49 6.18 8.42 7.62
CA LEU A 49 7.15 9.39 8.14
C LEU A 49 8.12 9.85 7.05
N CYS A 50 8.55 8.96 6.16
CA CYS A 50 9.39 9.34 5.02
C CYS A 50 8.66 10.30 4.07
N HIS A 51 7.38 10.06 3.76
CA HIS A 51 6.55 11.00 2.99
C HIS A 51 6.44 12.36 3.66
N TRP A 52 6.16 12.37 4.97
CA TRP A 52 6.06 13.60 5.74
C TRP A 52 7.36 14.40 5.74
N LEU A 53 8.50 13.74 6.01
CA LEU A 53 9.82 14.38 5.98
C LEU A 53 10.15 14.95 4.62
N ALA A 54 9.90 14.20 3.53
CA ALA A 54 10.18 14.66 2.17
C ALA A 54 9.30 15.84 1.75
N ALA A 55 8.02 15.84 2.13
CA ALA A 55 7.13 16.98 1.89
C ALA A 55 7.58 18.23 2.66
N ARG A 56 7.98 18.06 3.93
CA ARG A 56 8.52 19.16 4.74
C ARG A 56 9.84 19.70 4.17
N ALA A 57 10.73 18.82 3.71
CA ALA A 57 11.96 19.22 3.03
C ALA A 57 11.71 19.96 1.71
N ALA A 58 10.61 19.65 1.03
CA ALA A 58 10.16 20.36 -0.17
C ALA A 58 9.45 21.71 0.15
N GLY A 59 9.38 22.11 1.42
CA GLY A 59 8.74 23.38 1.84
C GLY A 59 7.21 23.31 1.90
N VAL A 60 6.63 22.11 1.89
CA VAL A 60 5.18 21.90 1.89
C VAL A 60 4.70 21.49 3.28
N ARG A 61 3.54 22.02 3.69
CA ARG A 61 2.85 21.54 4.90
C ARG A 61 2.30 20.16 4.65
N ALA A 62 2.61 19.22 5.53
CA ALA A 62 2.10 17.85 5.52
C ALA A 62 1.71 17.45 6.94
N SER A 63 0.73 16.58 7.08
CA SER A 63 0.29 16.01 8.36
C SER A 63 0.03 14.51 8.19
N ILE A 64 0.41 13.73 9.19
CA ILE A 64 0.09 12.30 9.25
C ILE A 64 -1.27 12.17 9.95
N ARG A 65 -2.16 11.39 9.36
CA ARG A 65 -3.50 11.11 9.89
C ARG A 65 -3.75 9.62 9.93
N VAL A 66 -4.61 9.20 10.86
CA VAL A 66 -5.19 7.85 10.82
C VAL A 66 -6.43 7.92 9.93
N SER A 67 -6.47 7.07 8.94
CA SER A 67 -7.56 6.98 7.97
C SER A 67 -8.00 5.52 7.83
N HIS A 68 -9.04 5.28 7.07
CA HIS A 68 -9.46 3.92 6.71
C HIS A 68 -9.48 3.75 5.20
N ARG A 69 -8.99 2.60 4.74
CA ARG A 69 -9.10 2.18 3.35
C ARG A 69 -9.87 0.87 3.32
N LEU A 70 -11.10 0.93 2.80
CA LEU A 70 -12.06 -0.18 2.91
C LEU A 70 -12.30 -0.54 4.39
N TYR A 71 -11.87 -1.72 4.81
CA TYR A 71 -11.97 -2.25 6.18
C TYR A 71 -10.65 -2.19 6.98
N LEU A 72 -9.60 -1.57 6.42
CA LEU A 72 -8.29 -1.47 7.06
C LEU A 72 -8.06 -0.06 7.63
N LEU A 73 -7.61 0.03 8.88
CA LEU A 73 -7.04 1.25 9.43
C LEU A 73 -5.63 1.44 8.87
N VAL A 74 -5.35 2.64 8.37
CA VAL A 74 -4.08 2.98 7.75
C VAL A 74 -3.57 4.33 8.26
N PHE A 75 -2.25 4.47 8.33
CA PHE A 75 -1.64 5.80 8.39
C PHE A 75 -1.65 6.38 6.97
N GLU A 76 -1.91 7.66 6.86
CA GLU A 76 -1.93 8.38 5.59
C GLU A 76 -1.34 9.78 5.79
N THR A 77 -0.35 10.12 4.98
CA THR A 77 0.21 11.48 4.97
C THR A 77 -0.58 12.34 4.00
N ASP A 78 -1.14 13.44 4.48
CA ASP A 78 -1.79 14.43 3.63
C ASP A 78 -0.72 15.18 2.81
N LEU A 79 -0.66 14.84 1.52
CA LEU A 79 0.27 15.38 0.54
C LEU A 79 -0.40 16.36 -0.44
N THR A 80 -1.62 16.84 -0.14
CA THR A 80 -2.36 17.75 -1.03
C THR A 80 -1.59 19.03 -1.30
N GLY A 81 -0.80 19.51 -0.34
CA GLY A 81 0.08 20.67 -0.53
C GLY A 81 1.12 20.51 -1.64
N LEU A 82 1.47 19.28 -2.06
CA LEU A 82 2.36 19.05 -3.18
C LEU A 82 1.81 19.60 -4.50
N LEU A 83 0.49 19.77 -4.61
CA LEU A 83 -0.12 20.34 -5.82
C LEU A 83 0.35 21.78 -6.11
N ALA A 84 0.83 22.52 -5.11
CA ALA A 84 1.44 23.84 -5.29
C ALA A 84 2.83 23.79 -5.94
N LEU A 85 3.51 22.62 -5.92
CA LEU A 85 4.83 22.47 -6.50
C LEU A 85 4.76 22.18 -8.00
N PRO A 86 5.81 22.54 -8.78
CA PRO A 86 5.98 22.07 -10.14
C PRO A 86 5.96 20.54 -10.22
N ARG A 87 5.32 19.97 -11.25
CA ARG A 87 5.10 18.50 -11.37
C ARG A 87 6.35 17.65 -11.12
N ARG A 88 7.51 18.08 -11.65
CA ARG A 88 8.79 17.35 -11.51
C ARG A 88 9.23 17.22 -10.05
N ARG A 89 8.92 18.21 -9.20
CA ARG A 89 9.30 18.22 -7.78
C ARG A 89 8.35 17.37 -6.89
N ARG A 90 7.17 16.99 -7.41
CA ARG A 90 6.20 16.17 -6.67
C ARG A 90 6.61 14.70 -6.58
N TYR A 91 7.34 14.17 -7.58
CA TYR A 91 7.65 12.73 -7.66
C TYR A 91 8.49 12.24 -6.49
N TRP A 92 9.49 13.03 -6.06
CA TRP A 92 10.34 12.62 -4.94
C TRP A 92 9.55 12.37 -3.65
N PRO A 93 8.73 13.32 -3.12
CA PRO A 93 7.93 13.07 -1.95
C PRO A 93 6.88 11.95 -2.13
N LEU A 94 6.41 11.70 -3.35
CA LEU A 94 5.45 10.62 -3.63
C LEU A 94 6.10 9.23 -3.70
N LEU A 95 7.39 9.13 -4.00
CA LEU A 95 8.09 7.85 -4.20
C LEU A 95 8.93 7.45 -3.00
N ILE A 96 9.19 8.36 -2.06
CA ILE A 96 10.14 8.11 -0.96
C ILE A 96 9.68 6.98 -0.04
N GLY A 97 8.38 6.82 0.19
CA GLY A 97 7.83 5.72 0.99
C GLY A 97 8.14 4.37 0.35
N MET A 98 7.88 4.22 -0.96
CA MET A 98 8.29 3.03 -1.71
C MET A 98 9.81 2.85 -1.73
N GLY A 99 10.56 3.96 -1.75
CA GLY A 99 12.01 3.95 -1.62
C GLY A 99 12.46 3.34 -0.30
N PHE A 100 11.86 3.78 0.81
CA PHE A 100 12.09 3.23 2.15
C PHE A 100 11.79 1.73 2.19
N ASP A 101 10.62 1.31 1.73
CA ASP A 101 10.23 -0.11 1.70
C ASP A 101 11.23 -0.95 0.90
N THR A 102 11.68 -0.43 -0.23
CA THR A 102 12.65 -1.10 -1.10
C THR A 102 14.02 -1.23 -0.42
N VAL A 103 14.48 -0.20 0.29
CA VAL A 103 15.74 -0.21 1.04
C VAL A 103 15.67 -1.24 2.17
N VAL A 104 14.59 -1.25 2.95
CA VAL A 104 14.39 -2.25 4.01
C VAL A 104 14.39 -3.66 3.43
N LEU A 105 13.67 -3.89 2.34
CA LEU A 105 13.67 -5.19 1.66
C LEU A 105 15.08 -5.58 1.20
N ALA A 106 15.81 -4.68 0.56
CA ALA A 106 17.16 -4.93 0.09
C ALA A 106 18.12 -5.31 1.23
N LEU A 107 18.08 -4.58 2.34
CA LEU A 107 18.90 -4.87 3.52
C LEU A 107 18.60 -6.26 4.09
N VAL A 108 17.32 -6.61 4.22
CA VAL A 108 16.91 -7.92 4.73
C VAL A 108 17.33 -9.04 3.76
N LEU A 109 17.21 -8.82 2.45
CA LEU A 109 17.66 -9.79 1.45
C LEU A 109 19.18 -9.99 1.48
N VAL A 110 19.98 -8.92 1.66
CA VAL A 110 21.44 -9.02 1.81
C VAL A 110 21.79 -9.86 3.04
N LEU A 111 21.12 -9.63 4.18
CA LEU A 111 21.35 -10.43 5.39
C LEU A 111 21.00 -11.91 5.16
N ARG A 112 19.87 -12.19 4.52
CA ARG A 112 19.43 -13.56 4.22
C ARG A 112 20.33 -14.26 3.21
N LEU A 113 20.82 -13.53 2.19
CA LEU A 113 21.80 -14.04 1.24
C LEU A 113 23.13 -14.36 1.91
N GLY A 114 23.62 -13.47 2.80
CA GLY A 114 24.82 -13.70 3.58
C GLY A 114 24.74 -14.96 4.45
N ALA A 115 23.58 -15.19 5.07
CA ALA A 115 23.33 -16.42 5.83
C ALA A 115 23.30 -17.67 4.94
N GLN A 116 22.67 -17.59 3.75
CA GLN A 116 22.68 -18.72 2.79
C GLN A 116 24.07 -19.01 2.21
N ALA A 117 24.91 -17.99 2.08
CA ALA A 117 26.29 -18.13 1.61
C ALA A 117 27.26 -18.58 2.71
N GLY A 118 26.80 -18.74 3.96
CA GLY A 118 27.61 -19.17 5.08
C GLY A 118 28.47 -18.06 5.71
N PHE A 119 28.28 -16.79 5.34
CA PHE A 119 29.03 -15.68 5.95
C PHE A 119 28.68 -15.45 7.42
N TRP A 120 27.50 -15.88 7.83
CA TRP A 120 27.02 -15.81 9.21
C TRP A 120 25.89 -16.81 9.45
N HIS A 121 25.65 -17.15 10.72
CA HIS A 121 24.65 -18.14 11.11
C HIS A 121 23.68 -17.50 12.09
N PRO A 122 22.52 -16.98 11.62
CA PRO A 122 21.52 -16.41 12.50
C PRO A 122 20.88 -17.49 13.39
N ALA A 123 20.57 -17.13 14.63
CA ALA A 123 19.70 -17.96 15.46
C ALA A 123 18.36 -18.19 14.72
N PRO A 124 17.71 -19.36 14.91
CA PRO A 124 16.45 -19.68 14.21
C PRO A 124 15.35 -18.60 14.37
N SER A 125 15.26 -18.00 15.56
CA SER A 125 14.34 -16.89 15.84
C SER A 125 14.60 -15.66 14.95
N LEU A 126 15.85 -15.28 14.79
CA LEU A 126 16.25 -14.16 13.92
C LEU A 126 16.00 -14.47 12.45
N ALA A 127 16.28 -15.71 12.02
CA ALA A 127 16.00 -16.14 10.65
C ALA A 127 14.48 -16.03 10.33
N ASN A 128 13.62 -16.44 11.27
CA ASN A 128 12.18 -16.33 11.15
C ASN A 128 11.72 -14.86 11.10
N VAL A 129 12.30 -13.98 11.93
CA VAL A 129 12.01 -12.55 11.90
C VAL A 129 12.40 -11.93 10.57
N LEU A 130 13.58 -12.25 10.03
CA LEU A 130 14.01 -11.75 8.71
C LEU A 130 13.07 -12.26 7.59
N ALA A 131 12.59 -13.50 7.67
CA ALA A 131 11.61 -14.03 6.73
C ALA A 131 10.26 -13.29 6.83
N ALA A 132 9.81 -13.02 8.06
CA ALA A 132 8.59 -12.25 8.32
C ALA A 132 8.68 -10.81 7.79
N ILE A 133 9.79 -10.11 8.02
CA ILE A 133 10.00 -8.75 7.47
C ILE A 133 10.01 -8.81 5.93
N THR A 134 10.64 -9.83 5.33
CA THR A 134 10.59 -10.02 3.86
C THR A 134 9.14 -10.15 3.38
N LEU A 135 8.32 -10.96 4.07
CA LEU A 135 6.90 -11.13 3.76
C LEU A 135 6.16 -9.78 3.83
N LEU A 136 6.32 -9.05 4.93
CA LEU A 136 5.66 -7.76 5.15
C LEU A 136 6.04 -6.74 4.06
N GLN A 137 7.31 -6.69 3.67
CA GLN A 137 7.77 -5.75 2.64
C GLN A 137 7.30 -6.15 1.24
N VAL A 138 7.34 -7.44 0.89
CA VAL A 138 6.82 -7.92 -0.41
C VAL A 138 5.33 -7.64 -0.53
N VAL A 139 4.55 -7.96 0.49
CA VAL A 139 3.10 -7.66 0.52
C VAL A 139 2.87 -6.15 0.49
N GLY A 140 3.60 -5.39 1.31
CA GLY A 140 3.46 -3.93 1.39
C GLY A 140 3.76 -3.23 0.07
N ILE A 141 4.86 -3.59 -0.61
CA ILE A 141 5.20 -3.05 -1.94
C ILE A 141 4.17 -3.50 -2.97
N GLY A 142 3.74 -4.78 -2.92
CA GLY A 142 2.70 -5.30 -3.81
C GLY A 142 1.37 -4.53 -3.68
N MET A 143 0.97 -4.19 -2.46
CA MET A 143 -0.25 -3.41 -2.19
C MET A 143 -0.19 -1.99 -2.80
N GLN A 144 1.00 -1.42 -3.01
CA GLN A 144 1.13 -0.12 -3.66
C GLN A 144 0.65 -0.12 -5.11
N PHE A 145 0.64 -1.27 -5.77
CA PHE A 145 0.14 -1.41 -7.14
C PHE A 145 -1.40 -1.52 -7.23
N PHE A 146 -2.09 -1.61 -6.10
CA PHE A 146 -3.55 -1.54 -6.06
C PHE A 146 -4.01 -0.08 -6.20
N VAL A 147 -3.81 0.46 -7.40
CA VAL A 147 -4.05 1.89 -7.70
C VAL A 147 -5.48 2.35 -7.41
N PHE A 148 -6.45 1.43 -7.38
CA PHE A 148 -7.84 1.73 -6.98
C PHE A 148 -7.98 2.09 -5.49
N MET A 149 -6.98 1.78 -4.66
CA MET A 149 -6.94 2.11 -3.23
C MET A 149 -6.25 3.44 -2.90
N ARG A 150 -5.99 4.30 -3.88
CA ARG A 150 -5.28 5.58 -3.69
C ARG A 150 -3.89 5.42 -3.08
N THR A 151 -3.13 4.47 -3.58
CA THR A 151 -1.76 4.18 -3.15
C THR A 151 -0.77 5.21 -3.70
N ASP A 152 0.52 5.10 -3.32
CA ASP A 152 1.56 5.99 -3.86
C ASP A 152 1.68 5.87 -5.37
N VAL A 153 1.59 4.64 -5.90
CA VAL A 153 1.59 4.41 -7.36
C VAL A 153 0.43 5.15 -8.03
N TYR A 154 -0.76 5.14 -7.41
CA TYR A 154 -1.87 5.95 -7.90
C TYR A 154 -1.52 7.45 -7.93
N ALA A 155 -0.92 7.98 -6.84
CA ALA A 155 -0.57 9.41 -6.77
C ALA A 155 0.49 9.79 -7.81
N VAL A 156 1.47 8.92 -8.07
CA VAL A 156 2.47 9.07 -9.14
C VAL A 156 1.81 9.06 -10.52
N LEU A 157 0.93 8.10 -10.79
CA LEU A 157 0.20 8.00 -12.07
C LEU A 157 -0.72 9.19 -12.30
N ALA A 158 -1.49 9.62 -11.29
CA ALA A 158 -2.33 10.80 -11.36
C ALA A 158 -1.49 12.06 -11.66
N THR A 159 -0.33 12.21 -10.99
CA THR A 159 0.61 13.28 -11.26
C THR A 159 1.16 13.20 -12.68
N ALA A 160 1.55 12.02 -13.17
CA ALA A 160 2.05 11.80 -14.52
C ALA A 160 0.98 12.10 -15.58
N ALA A 161 -0.27 11.74 -15.31
CA ALA A 161 -1.41 12.09 -16.17
C ALA A 161 -1.77 13.59 -16.13
N GLY A 162 -1.22 14.37 -15.18
CA GLY A 162 -1.52 15.79 -14.99
C GLY A 162 -2.88 16.04 -14.36
N CYS A 163 -3.37 15.08 -13.60
CA CYS A 163 -4.60 15.18 -12.84
C CYS A 163 -4.34 15.84 -11.48
N THR A 164 -5.32 16.59 -11.00
CA THR A 164 -5.29 17.24 -9.67
C THR A 164 -6.37 16.71 -8.75
N SER A 165 -7.49 16.25 -9.31
CA SER A 165 -8.68 15.81 -8.58
C SER A 165 -9.24 14.49 -9.11
N LEU A 166 -8.36 13.62 -9.67
CA LEU A 166 -8.78 12.38 -10.35
C LEU A 166 -9.73 11.52 -9.51
N TRP A 167 -9.46 11.35 -8.22
CA TRP A 167 -10.28 10.55 -7.33
C TRP A 167 -11.72 11.07 -7.23
N SER A 168 -11.88 12.35 -6.90
CA SER A 168 -13.20 12.99 -6.75
C SER A 168 -13.99 12.93 -8.06
N VAL A 169 -13.32 13.20 -9.18
CA VAL A 169 -13.94 13.17 -10.52
C VAL A 169 -14.32 11.74 -10.90
N THR A 170 -13.54 10.74 -10.50
CA THR A 170 -13.86 9.31 -10.72
C THR A 170 -15.12 8.91 -9.95
N LEU A 171 -15.26 9.31 -8.69
CA LEU A 171 -16.47 9.03 -7.91
C LEU A 171 -17.70 9.73 -8.48
N LEU A 172 -17.58 10.99 -8.93
CA LEU A 172 -18.65 11.69 -9.62
C LEU A 172 -19.04 10.97 -10.92
N THR A 173 -18.07 10.55 -11.70
CA THR A 173 -18.28 9.78 -12.94
C THR A 173 -19.02 8.47 -12.66
N LEU A 174 -18.62 7.73 -11.61
CA LEU A 174 -19.28 6.49 -11.20
C LEU A 174 -20.73 6.73 -10.81
N ARG A 175 -20.98 7.74 -9.95
CA ARG A 175 -22.36 8.11 -9.54
C ARG A 175 -23.23 8.48 -10.73
N CYS A 176 -22.69 9.23 -11.70
CA CYS A 176 -23.42 9.58 -12.93
C CYS A 176 -23.75 8.35 -13.76
N ARG A 177 -22.83 7.39 -13.88
CA ARG A 177 -23.05 6.15 -14.66
C ARG A 177 -24.06 5.20 -14.01
N LEU A 178 -24.06 5.14 -12.69
CA LEU A 178 -24.99 4.30 -11.92
C LEU A 178 -26.36 4.94 -11.70
N GLY A 179 -26.58 6.15 -12.19
CA GLY A 179 -27.86 6.86 -12.03
C GLY A 179 -28.07 7.51 -10.66
N PHE A 180 -27.11 7.45 -9.74
CA PHE A 180 -27.20 8.03 -8.38
C PHE A 180 -26.71 9.49 -8.29
N ALA A 181 -26.51 10.17 -9.43
CA ALA A 181 -26.01 11.54 -9.46
C ALA A 181 -27.13 12.57 -9.24
N SER A 182 -26.99 13.41 -8.20
CA SER A 182 -27.80 14.60 -8.05
C SER A 182 -27.45 15.67 -9.11
N PRO A 183 -28.32 16.70 -9.34
CA PRO A 183 -27.98 17.81 -10.23
C PRO A 183 -26.66 18.48 -9.87
N GLY A 184 -26.36 18.68 -8.58
CA GLY A 184 -25.09 19.23 -8.11
C GLY A 184 -23.89 18.35 -8.46
N HIS A 185 -24.01 17.02 -8.41
CA HIS A 185 -22.93 16.11 -8.84
C HIS A 185 -22.63 16.21 -10.33
N ARG A 186 -23.67 16.42 -11.16
CA ARG A 186 -23.50 16.60 -12.61
C ARG A 186 -22.85 17.93 -12.93
N ALA A 187 -23.26 19.01 -12.25
CA ALA A 187 -22.63 20.33 -12.37
C ALA A 187 -21.14 20.27 -11.98
N ALA A 188 -20.81 19.70 -10.81
CA ALA A 188 -19.44 19.53 -10.36
C ALA A 188 -18.59 18.71 -11.34
N LEU A 189 -19.18 17.68 -11.97
CA LEU A 189 -18.47 16.91 -13.02
C LEU A 189 -18.23 17.76 -14.28
N GLN A 190 -19.15 18.63 -14.65
CA GLN A 190 -18.97 19.52 -15.81
C GLN A 190 -17.92 20.60 -15.55
N GLU A 191 -17.83 21.13 -14.34
CA GLU A 191 -16.85 22.12 -13.90
C GLU A 191 -15.45 21.53 -13.69
N ALA A 192 -15.35 20.22 -13.48
CA ALA A 192 -14.08 19.56 -13.26
C ALA A 192 -13.11 19.73 -14.46
N HIS A 193 -11.81 19.80 -14.14
CA HIS A 193 -10.78 20.00 -15.15
C HIS A 193 -10.89 18.96 -16.29
N PRO A 194 -10.80 19.37 -17.57
CA PRO A 194 -11.00 18.48 -18.72
C PRO A 194 -10.12 17.23 -18.71
N ARG A 195 -8.90 17.35 -18.20
CA ARG A 195 -7.94 16.26 -18.07
C ARG A 195 -8.37 15.23 -17.05
N ASP A 196 -8.85 15.68 -15.87
CA ASP A 196 -9.36 14.79 -14.83
C ASP A 196 -10.57 14.00 -15.36
N ARG A 197 -11.49 14.67 -16.11
CA ARG A 197 -12.63 14.02 -16.76
C ARG A 197 -12.23 12.97 -17.79
N ALA A 198 -11.23 13.31 -18.63
CA ALA A 198 -10.74 12.40 -19.65
C ALA A 198 -10.14 11.11 -19.05
N VAL A 199 -9.29 11.26 -18.02
CA VAL A 199 -8.66 10.12 -17.33
C VAL A 199 -9.70 9.35 -16.51
N ALA A 200 -10.60 10.03 -15.79
CA ALA A 200 -11.63 9.40 -14.97
C ALA A 200 -12.56 8.49 -15.78
N ARG A 201 -12.81 8.76 -17.07
CA ARG A 201 -13.62 7.90 -17.94
C ARG A 201 -13.09 6.47 -18.06
N TRP A 202 -11.78 6.30 -18.02
CA TRP A 202 -11.10 5.01 -18.08
C TRP A 202 -10.83 4.47 -16.68
N TYR A 203 -10.31 5.32 -15.81
CA TYR A 203 -9.95 4.93 -14.46
C TYR A 203 -11.14 4.42 -13.63
N VAL A 204 -12.37 4.89 -13.92
CA VAL A 204 -13.59 4.42 -13.23
C VAL A 204 -13.81 2.92 -13.37
N TRP A 205 -13.43 2.32 -14.50
CA TRP A 205 -13.56 0.88 -14.72
C TRP A 205 -12.53 0.09 -13.90
N LEU A 206 -11.30 0.57 -13.88
CA LEU A 206 -10.25 -0.01 -13.03
C LEU A 206 -10.64 0.10 -11.55
N TYR A 207 -11.18 1.24 -11.14
CA TYR A 207 -11.68 1.46 -9.79
C TYR A 207 -12.84 0.49 -9.46
N ALA A 208 -13.84 0.39 -10.32
CA ALA A 208 -14.99 -0.48 -10.11
C ALA A 208 -14.56 -1.96 -10.04
N ALA A 209 -13.72 -2.42 -10.96
CA ALA A 209 -13.19 -3.78 -10.96
C ALA A 209 -12.38 -4.08 -9.68
N GLY A 210 -11.53 -3.14 -9.25
CA GLY A 210 -10.77 -3.27 -8.01
C GLY A 210 -11.66 -3.32 -6.76
N MET A 211 -12.71 -2.51 -6.72
CA MET A 211 -13.69 -2.53 -5.62
C MET A 211 -14.49 -3.83 -5.58
N LEU A 212 -14.90 -4.35 -6.73
CA LEU A 212 -15.57 -5.66 -6.82
C LEU A 212 -14.65 -6.80 -6.37
N LEU A 213 -13.38 -6.78 -6.80
CA LEU A 213 -12.38 -7.75 -6.37
C LEU A 213 -12.18 -7.67 -4.84
N ALA A 214 -12.06 -6.47 -4.28
CA ALA A 214 -11.90 -6.27 -2.84
C ALA A 214 -13.14 -6.75 -2.06
N ALA A 215 -14.34 -6.46 -2.55
CA ALA A 215 -15.59 -6.92 -1.96
C ALA A 215 -15.72 -8.45 -2.01
N TRP A 216 -15.36 -9.05 -3.15
CA TRP A 216 -15.33 -10.51 -3.30
C TRP A 216 -14.33 -11.15 -2.31
N PHE A 217 -13.11 -10.62 -2.24
CA PHE A 217 -12.09 -11.13 -1.31
C PHE A 217 -12.55 -11.01 0.15
N PHE A 218 -13.18 -9.90 0.53
CA PHE A 218 -13.77 -9.71 1.84
C PHE A 218 -14.83 -10.76 2.14
N ALA A 219 -15.79 -10.95 1.22
CA ALA A 219 -16.89 -11.90 1.40
C ALA A 219 -16.41 -13.36 1.40
N ALA A 220 -15.43 -13.70 0.56
CA ALA A 220 -14.96 -15.09 0.43
C ALA A 220 -14.02 -15.53 1.55
N TYR A 221 -13.22 -14.62 2.10
CA TYR A 221 -12.15 -14.98 3.03
C TYR A 221 -12.26 -14.27 4.38
N PHE A 222 -12.43 -12.96 4.40
CA PHE A 222 -12.38 -12.19 5.64
C PHE A 222 -13.65 -12.36 6.49
N ALA A 223 -14.82 -12.22 5.91
CA ALA A 223 -16.09 -12.35 6.63
C ALA A 223 -16.29 -13.76 7.21
N PRO A 224 -16.07 -14.88 6.48
CA PRO A 224 -16.19 -16.21 7.06
C PRO A 224 -15.17 -16.49 8.15
N ALA A 225 -13.95 -15.98 8.04
CA ALA A 225 -12.93 -16.12 9.08
C ALA A 225 -13.34 -15.40 10.35
N THR A 226 -13.83 -14.16 10.23
CA THR A 226 -14.31 -13.35 11.37
C THR A 226 -15.50 -14.02 12.05
N VAL A 227 -16.50 -14.49 11.26
CA VAL A 227 -17.69 -15.18 11.80
C VAL A 227 -17.28 -16.43 12.56
N ARG A 228 -16.34 -17.24 12.05
CA ARG A 228 -15.85 -18.45 12.75
C ARG A 228 -15.18 -18.11 14.08
N VAL A 229 -14.36 -17.07 14.12
CA VAL A 229 -13.68 -16.62 15.35
C VAL A 229 -14.70 -16.14 16.37
N VAL A 230 -15.65 -15.29 15.98
CA VAL A 230 -16.72 -14.78 16.86
C VAL A 230 -17.58 -15.94 17.38
N TRP A 231 -18.00 -16.85 16.49
CA TRP A 231 -18.79 -18.02 16.88
C TRP A 231 -18.05 -18.90 17.89
N TRP A 232 -16.76 -19.16 17.67
CA TRP A 232 -15.94 -19.93 18.60
C TRP A 232 -15.83 -19.28 19.99
N TRP A 233 -15.77 -17.93 20.05
CA TRP A 233 -15.78 -17.19 21.32
C TRP A 233 -17.13 -17.24 22.04
N LEU A 234 -18.24 -17.15 21.30
CA LEU A 234 -19.59 -17.18 21.88
C LEU A 234 -20.06 -18.57 22.30
N SER A 235 -19.45 -19.62 21.75
CA SER A 235 -19.77 -21.02 22.05
C SER A 235 -18.99 -21.63 23.23
N ARG A 236 -18.12 -20.83 23.85
CA ARG A 236 -17.39 -21.19 25.08
C ARG A 236 -17.97 -20.51 26.29
#